data_3df47d674f1846279c81b463d1cbecd0
#
_entry.id   3df47d674f1846279c81b463d1cbecd0
#
_cell.length_a   1.000
_cell.length_b   1.000
_cell.length_c   1.000
_cell.angle_alpha   90.00
_cell.angle_beta   90.00
_cell.angle_gamma   90.00
#
_symmetry.space_group_name_H-M   'P 1'
#
loop_
_entity.id
_entity.type
_entity.pdbx_description
1 polymer ?
#
loop_
_entity_poly.entity_id
_entity_poly.type
_entity_poly.pdbx_seq_one_letter_code
_entity_poly.pdbx_strand_id
1 'polypeptide(L)'
;MTDRFPKRPDVKIGDVSMEVKNWNVYHPLYSERKVVDNVSFKVHKGEVVGISGLMGAGRTELAMSIFGKSYGTKISGQVFMNGKEVKLNTVQEAIDNKLAYVTEDRKGNGLILSKSIKMNTSLANMKGVSNGKVIDADKEYAVAEDYRKKLKTKCPSVEQNVGNLSGGNQQ
;
A
#
# COMPACT_ATOMS: atom_id res chain seq x y z
N MET A 1 -19.22 -2.14 26.89
CA MET A 1 -19.38 -2.68 25.53
C MET A 1 -18.69 -1.73 24.59
N THR A 2 -17.60 -2.13 23.95
CA THR A 2 -16.98 -1.35 22.89
C THR A 2 -17.90 -1.39 21.68
N ASP A 3 -18.30 -0.23 21.19
CA ASP A 3 -19.14 -0.10 20.01
C ASP A 3 -18.45 -0.79 18.83
N ARG A 4 -19.05 -1.82 18.25
CA ARG A 4 -18.51 -2.57 17.11
C ARG A 4 -18.43 -1.71 15.84
N PHE A 5 -19.21 -0.64 15.79
CA PHE A 5 -19.28 0.27 14.67
C PHE A 5 -19.17 1.72 15.18
N PRO A 6 -17.96 2.16 15.60
CA PRO A 6 -17.80 3.51 16.07
C PRO A 6 -18.25 4.49 14.97
N LYS A 7 -19.06 5.48 15.35
CA LYS A 7 -19.46 6.54 14.41
C LYS A 7 -18.20 7.20 13.85
N ARG A 8 -18.09 7.22 12.54
CA ARG A 8 -17.04 8.03 11.89
C ARG A 8 -17.31 9.49 12.20
N PRO A 9 -16.27 10.27 12.52
CA PRO A 9 -16.41 11.71 12.54
C PRO A 9 -16.85 12.18 11.13
N ASP A 10 -17.66 13.22 11.06
CA ASP A 10 -18.09 13.81 9.80
C ASP A 10 -16.84 14.24 9.01
N VAL A 11 -16.49 13.46 8.00
CA VAL A 11 -15.34 13.74 7.13
C VAL A 11 -15.84 14.61 5.98
N LYS A 12 -15.30 15.81 5.87
CA LYS A 12 -15.58 16.69 4.74
C LYS A 12 -14.89 16.14 3.49
N ILE A 13 -15.69 15.67 2.54
CA ILE A 13 -15.18 15.21 1.24
C ILE A 13 -14.69 16.43 0.46
N GLY A 14 -13.44 16.36 0.00
CA GLY A 14 -12.81 17.44 -0.77
C GLY A 14 -12.77 17.17 -2.27
N ASP A 15 -11.85 17.85 -2.96
CA ASP A 15 -11.64 17.68 -4.40
C ASP A 15 -11.15 16.29 -4.76
N VAL A 16 -11.22 15.93 -6.06
CA VAL A 16 -10.68 14.68 -6.59
C VAL A 16 -9.17 14.60 -6.32
N SER A 17 -8.76 13.62 -5.54
CA SER A 17 -7.37 13.32 -5.23
C SER A 17 -6.73 12.43 -6.28
N MET A 18 -7.47 11.39 -6.70
CA MET A 18 -7.01 10.43 -7.70
C MET A 18 -8.14 10.13 -8.68
N GLU A 19 -7.80 10.04 -9.95
CA GLU A 19 -8.72 9.58 -11.00
C GLU A 19 -8.00 8.56 -11.89
N VAL A 20 -8.64 7.41 -12.10
CA VAL A 20 -8.20 6.36 -13.03
C VAL A 20 -9.16 6.34 -14.20
N LYS A 21 -8.64 6.29 -15.43
CA LYS A 21 -9.44 6.26 -16.67
C LYS A 21 -9.03 5.11 -17.57
N ASN A 22 -10.04 4.34 -18.00
CA ASN A 22 -9.92 3.28 -19.01
C ASN A 22 -8.75 2.31 -18.74
N TRP A 23 -8.57 1.92 -17.47
CA TRP A 23 -7.46 1.08 -17.04
C TRP A 23 -7.66 -0.36 -17.48
N ASN A 24 -6.69 -0.89 -18.21
CA ASN A 24 -6.69 -2.25 -18.72
C ASN A 24 -5.40 -2.96 -18.31
N VAL A 25 -5.53 -4.22 -17.93
CA VAL A 25 -4.39 -5.06 -17.53
C VAL A 25 -4.57 -6.47 -18.06
N TYR A 26 -3.54 -7.04 -18.65
CA TYR A 26 -3.50 -8.43 -19.09
C TYR A 26 -2.66 -9.28 -18.15
N HIS A 27 -2.98 -10.57 -18.09
CA HIS A 27 -2.28 -11.53 -17.24
C HIS A 27 -0.81 -11.67 -17.68
N PRO A 28 0.17 -11.70 -16.75
CA PRO A 28 1.60 -11.71 -17.10
C PRO A 28 2.03 -12.92 -17.93
N LEU A 29 1.44 -14.10 -17.69
CA LEU A 29 1.76 -15.35 -18.41
C LEU A 29 0.81 -15.63 -19.58
N TYR A 30 -0.45 -15.19 -19.47
CA TYR A 30 -1.49 -15.43 -20.50
C TYR A 30 -1.89 -14.10 -21.11
N SER A 31 -1.07 -13.59 -22.04
CA SER A 31 -1.18 -12.24 -22.57
C SER A 31 -2.48 -11.92 -23.33
N GLU A 32 -3.29 -12.94 -23.64
CA GLU A 32 -4.63 -12.78 -24.22
C GLU A 32 -5.73 -12.65 -23.15
N ARG A 33 -5.43 -13.04 -21.89
CA ARG A 33 -6.38 -12.95 -20.79
C ARG A 33 -6.33 -11.58 -20.16
N LYS A 34 -7.36 -10.78 -20.39
CA LYS A 34 -7.56 -9.51 -19.71
C LYS A 34 -8.05 -9.76 -18.29
N VAL A 35 -7.35 -9.24 -17.27
CA VAL A 35 -7.69 -9.39 -15.84
C VAL A 35 -8.33 -8.14 -15.26
N VAL A 36 -8.07 -6.98 -15.88
CA VAL A 36 -8.75 -5.72 -15.60
C VAL A 36 -9.18 -5.14 -16.93
N ASP A 37 -10.48 -4.84 -17.07
CA ASP A 37 -11.08 -4.41 -18.34
C ASP A 37 -11.76 -3.06 -18.18
N ASN A 38 -11.17 -2.04 -18.79
CA ASN A 38 -11.70 -0.69 -18.94
C ASN A 38 -12.23 -0.06 -17.64
N VAL A 39 -11.48 -0.22 -16.54
CA VAL A 39 -11.88 0.28 -15.23
C VAL A 39 -11.61 1.77 -15.12
N SER A 40 -12.63 2.51 -14.66
CA SER A 40 -12.52 3.94 -14.37
C SER A 40 -13.17 4.26 -13.03
N PHE A 41 -12.51 5.07 -12.19
CA PHE A 41 -13.04 5.53 -10.91
C PHE A 41 -12.35 6.81 -10.44
N LYS A 42 -12.95 7.45 -9.45
CA LYS A 42 -12.39 8.62 -8.76
C LYS A 42 -12.36 8.41 -7.27
N VAL A 43 -11.38 9.02 -6.62
CA VAL A 43 -11.26 9.07 -5.17
C VAL A 43 -11.06 10.53 -4.76
N HIS A 44 -11.87 11.00 -3.81
CA HIS A 44 -11.77 12.36 -3.29
C HIS A 44 -10.93 12.42 -2.02
N LYS A 45 -10.44 13.59 -1.67
CA LYS A 45 -9.73 13.81 -0.41
C LYS A 45 -10.66 13.50 0.76
N GLY A 46 -10.20 12.67 1.71
CA GLY A 46 -10.98 12.24 2.86
C GLY A 46 -12.00 11.14 2.58
N GLU A 47 -12.14 10.70 1.32
CA GLU A 47 -13.06 9.62 0.94
C GLU A 47 -12.46 8.22 1.19
N VAL A 48 -13.34 7.28 1.51
CA VAL A 48 -13.04 5.84 1.51
C VAL A 48 -13.89 5.18 0.43
N VAL A 49 -13.25 4.76 -0.64
CA VAL A 49 -13.92 4.05 -1.76
C VAL A 49 -13.79 2.55 -1.55
N GLY A 50 -14.92 1.84 -1.58
CA GLY A 50 -14.98 0.37 -1.52
C GLY A 50 -15.00 -0.23 -2.92
N ILE A 51 -14.07 -1.16 -3.20
CA ILE A 51 -14.09 -1.96 -4.44
C ILE A 51 -14.50 -3.38 -4.07
N SER A 52 -15.71 -3.78 -4.46
CA SER A 52 -16.26 -5.12 -4.21
C SER A 52 -16.12 -6.02 -5.43
N GLY A 53 -16.24 -7.32 -5.22
CA GLY A 53 -16.21 -8.32 -6.29
C GLY A 53 -15.98 -9.73 -5.75
N LEU A 54 -16.28 -10.73 -6.56
CA LEU A 54 -16.02 -12.13 -6.23
C LEU A 54 -14.51 -12.42 -6.17
N MET A 55 -14.15 -13.56 -5.57
CA MET A 55 -12.78 -14.05 -5.60
C MET A 55 -12.32 -14.20 -7.06
N GLY A 56 -11.14 -13.68 -7.39
CA GLY A 56 -10.63 -13.66 -8.76
C GLY A 56 -11.19 -12.55 -9.68
N ALA A 57 -11.93 -11.58 -9.13
CA ALA A 57 -12.47 -10.45 -9.90
C ALA A 57 -11.43 -9.37 -10.30
N GLY A 58 -10.14 -9.60 -10.08
CA GLY A 58 -9.09 -8.68 -10.52
C GLY A 58 -8.81 -7.50 -9.58
N ARG A 59 -9.33 -7.50 -8.33
CA ARG A 59 -9.14 -6.37 -7.39
C ARG A 59 -7.68 -6.16 -6.98
N THR A 60 -6.99 -7.23 -6.64
CA THR A 60 -5.56 -7.20 -6.29
C THR A 60 -4.73 -6.81 -7.50
N GLU A 61 -5.06 -7.37 -8.66
CA GLU A 61 -4.41 -7.07 -9.94
C GLU A 61 -4.59 -5.60 -10.35
N LEU A 62 -5.79 -5.04 -10.12
CA LEU A 62 -6.05 -3.61 -10.32
C LEU A 62 -5.15 -2.77 -9.43
N ALA A 63 -5.14 -3.03 -8.11
CA ALA A 63 -4.36 -2.25 -7.16
C ALA A 63 -2.85 -2.33 -7.45
N MET A 64 -2.31 -3.54 -7.66
CA MET A 64 -0.90 -3.76 -7.96
C MET A 64 -0.49 -3.16 -9.31
N SER A 65 -1.35 -3.21 -10.33
CA SER A 65 -1.04 -2.63 -11.64
C SER A 65 -0.98 -1.10 -11.60
N ILE A 66 -1.79 -0.46 -10.77
CA ILE A 66 -1.74 0.99 -10.55
C ILE A 66 -0.50 1.35 -9.72
N PHE A 67 -0.16 0.51 -8.73
CA PHE A 67 1.01 0.72 -7.88
C PHE A 67 2.30 0.31 -8.59
N GLY A 68 2.76 1.16 -9.52
CA GLY A 68 4.03 0.99 -10.22
C GLY A 68 4.07 -0.15 -11.23
N LYS A 69 2.92 -0.54 -11.78
CA LYS A 69 2.80 -1.65 -12.74
C LYS A 69 3.44 -2.95 -12.21
N SER A 70 3.32 -3.18 -10.89
CA SER A 70 3.92 -4.33 -10.21
C SER A 70 3.23 -5.66 -10.53
N TYR A 71 2.11 -5.63 -11.24
CA TYR A 71 1.43 -6.79 -11.79
C TYR A 71 0.91 -6.52 -13.20
N GLY A 72 1.00 -7.53 -14.07
CA GLY A 72 0.38 -7.55 -15.39
C GLY A 72 1.26 -7.08 -16.54
N THR A 73 0.71 -7.22 -17.75
CA THR A 73 1.33 -6.83 -19.02
C THR A 73 0.33 -6.03 -19.87
N LYS A 74 0.80 -5.42 -20.96
CA LYS A 74 -0.02 -4.63 -21.88
C LYS A 74 -0.92 -3.62 -21.13
N ILE A 75 -0.39 -3.01 -20.06
CA ILE A 75 -1.14 -2.09 -19.21
C ILE A 75 -1.37 -0.79 -19.97
N SER A 76 -2.64 -0.36 -20.04
CA SER A 76 -3.05 0.89 -20.68
C SER A 76 -4.11 1.61 -19.85
N GLY A 77 -4.30 2.88 -20.13
CA GLY A 77 -5.16 3.79 -19.39
C GLY A 77 -4.36 4.94 -18.78
N GLN A 78 -5.03 5.79 -18.03
CA GLN A 78 -4.43 7.00 -17.47
C GLN A 78 -4.72 7.11 -15.99
N VAL A 79 -3.77 7.67 -15.23
CA VAL A 79 -3.94 8.02 -13.82
C VAL A 79 -3.65 9.49 -13.64
N PHE A 80 -4.54 10.16 -12.91
CA PHE A 80 -4.41 11.56 -12.56
C PHE A 80 -4.33 11.71 -11.04
N MET A 81 -3.38 12.50 -10.55
CA MET A 81 -3.24 12.87 -9.14
C MET A 81 -3.45 14.37 -9.01
N ASN A 82 -4.46 14.78 -8.22
CA ASN A 82 -4.85 16.19 -8.06
C ASN A 82 -5.03 16.92 -9.40
N GLY A 83 -5.68 16.27 -10.37
CA GLY A 83 -5.97 16.79 -11.70
C GLY A 83 -4.82 16.76 -12.71
N LYS A 84 -3.62 16.31 -12.33
CA LYS A 84 -2.47 16.18 -13.23
C LYS A 84 -2.23 14.72 -13.60
N GLU A 85 -2.07 14.45 -14.90
CA GLU A 85 -1.69 13.10 -15.35
C GLU A 85 -0.29 12.75 -14.81
N VAL A 86 -0.17 11.54 -14.27
CA VAL A 86 1.07 11.02 -13.69
C VAL A 86 1.45 9.70 -14.35
N LYS A 87 2.75 9.45 -14.45
CA LYS A 87 3.29 8.16 -14.87
C LYS A 87 3.59 7.34 -13.61
N LEU A 88 3.13 6.10 -13.60
CA LEU A 88 3.31 5.16 -12.49
C LEU A 88 3.91 3.86 -13.03
N ASN A 89 5.06 3.97 -13.72
CA ASN A 89 5.70 2.82 -14.36
C ASN A 89 6.55 1.99 -13.39
N THR A 90 6.89 2.57 -12.24
CA THR A 90 7.66 1.93 -11.20
C THR A 90 7.03 2.17 -9.82
N VAL A 91 7.31 1.27 -8.87
CA VAL A 91 6.90 1.43 -7.47
C VAL A 91 7.41 2.74 -6.88
N GLN A 92 8.65 3.14 -7.23
CA GLN A 92 9.20 4.41 -6.74
C GLN A 92 8.41 5.62 -7.26
N GLU A 93 8.02 5.63 -8.53
CA GLU A 93 7.15 6.68 -9.08
C GLU A 93 5.79 6.74 -8.38
N ALA A 94 5.21 5.59 -8.01
CA ALA A 94 3.97 5.55 -7.24
C ALA A 94 4.14 6.17 -5.85
N ILE A 95 5.22 5.84 -5.14
CA ILE A 95 5.56 6.39 -3.82
C ILE A 95 5.81 7.90 -3.91
N ASP A 96 6.55 8.36 -4.92
CA ASP A 96 6.84 9.78 -5.14
C ASP A 96 5.56 10.58 -5.39
N ASN A 97 4.57 9.97 -6.06
CA ASN A 97 3.22 10.52 -6.24
C ASN A 97 2.29 10.28 -5.04
N LYS A 98 2.83 9.88 -3.87
CA LYS A 98 2.10 9.72 -2.59
C LYS A 98 1.07 8.59 -2.60
N LEU A 99 1.26 7.59 -3.43
CA LEU A 99 0.52 6.34 -3.35
C LEU A 99 1.22 5.38 -2.38
N ALA A 100 0.43 4.63 -1.63
CA ALA A 100 0.89 3.51 -0.81
C ALA A 100 -0.01 2.30 -1.08
N TYR A 101 0.56 1.12 -1.02
CA TYR A 101 -0.16 -0.14 -1.19
C TYR A 101 0.05 -1.03 0.03
N VAL A 102 -1.05 -1.48 0.63
CA VAL A 102 -1.05 -2.47 1.71
C VAL A 102 -1.62 -3.76 1.16
N THR A 103 -0.80 -4.80 1.11
CA THR A 103 -1.20 -6.10 0.55
C THR A 103 -2.07 -6.90 1.51
N GLU A 104 -2.99 -7.69 0.97
CA GLU A 104 -3.75 -8.70 1.72
C GLU A 104 -2.87 -9.90 2.12
N ASP A 105 -1.88 -10.26 1.28
CA ASP A 105 -0.89 -11.30 1.55
C ASP A 105 0.30 -10.73 2.32
N ARG A 106 0.11 -10.53 3.62
CA ARG A 106 1.16 -9.98 4.49
C ARG A 106 2.39 -10.88 4.57
N LYS A 107 2.24 -12.21 4.47
CA LYS A 107 3.35 -13.16 4.61
C LYS A 107 4.21 -13.29 3.35
N GLY A 108 3.59 -13.23 2.19
CA GLY A 108 4.30 -13.32 0.91
C GLY A 108 4.81 -11.98 0.40
N ASN A 109 3.99 -10.93 0.54
CA ASN A 109 4.24 -9.64 -0.13
C ASN A 109 4.35 -8.45 0.82
N GLY A 110 3.97 -8.59 2.09
CA GLY A 110 3.89 -7.45 3.02
C GLY A 110 5.03 -7.39 4.03
N LEU A 111 5.58 -8.51 4.45
CA LEU A 111 6.54 -8.60 5.55
C LEU A 111 7.71 -9.53 5.22
N ILE A 112 8.90 -9.18 5.70
CA ILE A 112 10.05 -10.08 5.74
C ILE A 112 10.06 -10.74 7.12
N LEU A 113 9.40 -11.91 7.24
CA LEU A 113 9.12 -12.57 8.52
C LEU A 113 10.38 -12.90 9.34
N SER A 114 11.52 -13.12 8.71
CA SER A 114 12.80 -13.38 9.34
C SER A 114 13.53 -12.13 9.85
N LYS A 115 12.99 -10.93 9.57
CA LYS A 115 13.57 -9.65 9.98
C LYS A 115 12.79 -9.04 11.14
N SER A 116 13.46 -8.12 11.86
CA SER A 116 12.86 -7.43 13.00
C SER A 116 11.70 -6.53 12.61
N ILE A 117 10.85 -6.19 13.57
CA ILE A 117 9.80 -5.17 13.43
C ILE A 117 10.42 -3.85 12.96
N LYS A 118 11.55 -3.46 13.54
CA LYS A 118 12.31 -2.25 13.18
C LYS A 118 12.63 -2.22 11.69
N MET A 119 13.25 -3.26 11.17
CA MET A 119 13.61 -3.35 9.75
C MET A 119 12.41 -3.36 8.83
N ASN A 120 11.33 -4.06 9.19
CA ASN A 120 10.10 -4.05 8.41
C ASN A 120 9.43 -2.66 8.39
N THR A 121 9.47 -1.94 9.51
CA THR A 121 8.90 -0.59 9.62
C THR A 121 9.64 0.42 8.73
N SER A 122 10.96 0.33 8.64
CA SER A 122 11.79 1.26 7.87
C SER A 122 11.87 0.92 6.38
N LEU A 123 11.56 -0.32 5.99
CA LEU A 123 11.78 -0.85 4.63
C LEU A 123 11.18 0.01 3.53
N ALA A 124 9.96 0.52 3.70
CA ALA A 124 9.29 1.35 2.71
C ALA A 124 9.87 2.78 2.58
N ASN A 125 10.65 3.22 3.57
CA ASN A 125 11.27 4.55 3.58
C ASN A 125 12.67 4.53 4.20
N MET A 126 13.56 3.71 3.66
CA MET A 126 14.96 3.60 4.14
C MET A 126 15.70 4.94 4.08
N LYS A 127 15.41 5.80 3.09
CA LYS A 127 15.98 7.16 3.00
C LYS A 127 15.64 8.00 4.22
N GLY A 128 14.46 7.82 4.80
CA GLY A 128 14.01 8.54 5.99
C GLY A 128 14.80 8.21 7.25
N VAL A 129 15.45 7.06 7.31
CA VAL A 129 16.26 6.58 8.45
C VAL A 129 17.74 6.45 8.11
N SER A 130 18.21 7.06 7.02
CA SER A 130 19.59 6.98 6.58
C SER A 130 20.29 8.34 6.64
N ASN A 131 21.60 8.29 6.88
CA ASN A 131 22.53 9.38 6.69
C ASN A 131 23.33 9.10 5.40
N GLY A 132 22.90 9.72 4.28
CA GLY A 132 23.42 9.42 2.96
C GLY A 132 23.09 7.97 2.53
N LYS A 133 24.10 7.12 2.41
CA LYS A 133 23.96 5.71 1.98
C LYS A 133 23.96 4.71 3.14
N VAL A 134 24.10 5.16 4.38
CA VAL A 134 24.19 4.32 5.58
C VAL A 134 22.95 4.52 6.44
N ILE A 135 22.36 3.43 6.91
CA ILE A 135 21.23 3.47 7.84
C ILE A 135 21.74 3.92 9.21
N ASP A 136 21.07 4.91 9.78
CA ASP A 136 21.29 5.36 11.15
C ASP A 136 20.46 4.46 12.07
N ALA A 137 21.14 3.61 12.84
CA ALA A 137 20.50 2.60 13.69
C ALA A 137 19.64 3.21 14.80
N ASP A 138 20.06 4.33 15.38
CA ASP A 138 19.33 5.01 16.45
C ASP A 138 18.07 5.67 15.89
N LYS A 139 18.17 6.30 14.74
CA LYS A 139 17.04 6.90 14.04
C LYS A 139 16.04 5.85 13.59
N GLU A 140 16.51 4.72 13.04
CA GLU A 140 15.66 3.60 12.67
C GLU A 140 14.90 3.03 13.87
N TYR A 141 15.61 2.84 15.00
CA TYR A 141 15.01 2.38 16.25
C TYR A 141 13.94 3.36 16.78
N ALA A 142 14.25 4.65 16.81
CA ALA A 142 13.33 5.68 17.28
C ALA A 142 12.04 5.73 16.44
N VAL A 143 12.16 5.65 15.11
CA VAL A 143 11.02 5.61 14.20
C VAL A 143 10.17 4.36 14.43
N ALA A 144 10.78 3.19 14.57
CA ALA A 144 10.06 1.95 14.80
C ALA A 144 9.32 1.94 16.16
N GLU A 145 9.93 2.49 17.22
CA GLU A 145 9.27 2.63 18.53
C GLU A 145 8.10 3.62 18.50
N ASP A 146 8.22 4.69 17.75
CA ASP A 146 7.12 5.65 17.55
C ASP A 146 5.91 4.98 16.85
N TYR A 147 6.16 4.24 15.76
CA TYR A 147 5.11 3.48 15.07
C TYR A 147 4.55 2.35 15.91
N ARG A 148 5.38 1.62 16.69
CA ARG A 148 4.92 0.60 17.63
C ARG A 148 3.87 1.16 18.59
N LYS A 149 4.13 2.35 19.14
CA LYS A 149 3.21 3.04 20.06
C LYS A 149 1.94 3.51 19.35
N LYS A 150 2.07 4.15 18.17
CA LYS A 150 0.95 4.67 17.38
C LYS A 150 -0.01 3.57 16.91
N LEU A 151 0.54 2.45 16.45
CA LEU A 151 -0.22 1.29 15.99
C LEU A 151 -0.62 0.34 17.11
N LYS A 152 -0.14 0.58 18.35
CA LYS A 152 -0.38 -0.26 19.54
C LYS A 152 0.08 -1.72 19.32
N THR A 153 1.16 -1.92 18.59
CA THR A 153 1.72 -3.25 18.31
C THR A 153 2.23 -3.88 19.60
N LYS A 154 1.70 -5.05 19.95
CA LYS A 154 2.07 -5.79 21.15
C LYS A 154 3.30 -6.64 20.86
N CYS A 155 4.45 -6.18 21.33
CA CYS A 155 5.73 -6.89 21.28
C CYS A 155 6.62 -6.44 22.43
N PRO A 156 7.55 -7.30 22.91
CA PRO A 156 8.53 -6.94 23.93
C PRO A 156 9.50 -5.86 23.47
N SER A 157 9.93 -5.92 22.22
CA SER A 157 10.87 -4.98 21.60
C SER A 157 10.67 -4.95 20.08
N VAL A 158 11.00 -3.83 19.46
CA VAL A 158 11.01 -3.69 17.98
C VAL A 158 12.14 -4.48 17.31
N GLU A 159 13.08 -5.01 18.10
CA GLU A 159 14.14 -5.92 17.62
C GLU A 159 13.64 -7.36 17.41
N GLN A 160 12.45 -7.70 17.94
CA GLN A 160 11.85 -9.02 17.75
C GLN A 160 11.53 -9.25 16.27
N ASN A 161 11.76 -10.49 15.78
CA ASN A 161 11.36 -10.88 14.43
C ASN A 161 9.84 -10.83 14.28
N VAL A 162 9.38 -10.28 13.15
CA VAL A 162 7.95 -10.16 12.83
C VAL A 162 7.25 -11.52 12.77
N GLY A 163 7.97 -12.57 12.36
CA GLY A 163 7.45 -13.95 12.34
C GLY A 163 6.93 -14.45 13.67
N ASN A 164 7.42 -13.90 14.79
CA ASN A 164 7.01 -14.28 16.15
C ASN A 164 5.78 -13.50 16.66
N LEU A 165 5.27 -12.57 15.89
CA LEU A 165 4.06 -11.83 16.24
C LEU A 165 2.79 -12.63 15.90
N SER A 166 1.72 -12.38 16.67
CA SER A 166 0.39 -12.85 16.28
C SER A 166 -0.08 -12.21 14.97
N GLY A 167 -0.98 -12.89 14.25
CA GLY A 167 -1.48 -12.40 12.97
C GLY A 167 -2.01 -10.96 12.99
N GLY A 168 -2.73 -10.57 14.06
CA GLY A 168 -3.23 -9.21 14.22
C GLY A 168 -2.17 -8.15 14.49
N ASN A 169 -1.02 -8.54 15.08
CA ASN A 169 0.11 -7.62 15.25
C ASN A 169 1.01 -7.56 14.00
N GLN A 170 0.91 -8.54 13.11
CA GLN A 170 1.59 -8.51 11.80
C GLN A 170 0.84 -7.63 10.79
N GLN A 171 -0.48 -7.47 10.95
CA GLN A 171 -1.35 -6.69 10.07
C GLN A 171 -1.33 -5.20 10.41
#